data_1ec961eac21c365859e92921a0c40173
#
_entry.id   1ec961eac21c365859e92921a0c40173
#
_cell.length_a   1.000
_cell.length_b   1.000
_cell.length_c   1.000
_cell.angle_alpha   90.00
_cell.angle_beta   90.00
_cell.angle_gamma   90.00
#
_symmetry.space_group_name_H-M   'P 1'
#
loop_
_entity.id
_entity.type
_entity.pdbx_description
1 polymer ?
#
loop_
_entity_poly.entity_id
_entity_poly.type
_entity_poly.pdbx_seq_one_letter_code
_entity_poly.pdbx_strand_id
1 'polypeptide(L)'
;MDYRIEKDTIGEIKVPADKYWGAQTQRSKQNFPIGNETMPSEIVKAFAILKRSAAKANSDLGLLERKKFEAIDYAAQQIIDGKLEDHFPLVVWQTGSGTQSNMNVNEVIAYVGNQWLKEKGEDVKLHPNDDVNKSQSSNDTYPTAMHIAQLIKLEDDVLPAVRKLKNTFKEKVHAYQDIVKIGRTHLQDATPLTLGQEISGWHRMLEKSEMMIEQSAGYLKELAIGGTAVGTGLNAHPDFSEAVVAAINETTGKKFISAPNKFHALTSHDESVYAHGALKALAADIMKIANDVRWLASGPRCGIGEITIPANEPGSSIMPGKVNPTQSEAVTMVAAQVMGNDATIGFAASQGNFELNVFKPVIAYNFLQSCQLLADSIISFDERCAVGIEPNHEQIEKYLNDSLMLVTALNPHIGYENAAKIAKKAFEDNATLKETAVELGLLTEDEFDQYVKPEEMTHPK
;
A
#
# COMPACT_ATOMS: atom_id res chain seq x y z
N MET A 1 -21.96 -24.89 -24.93
CA MET A 1 -21.32 -23.57 -25.13
C MET A 1 -21.04 -23.42 -26.60
N ASP A 2 -21.44 -22.31 -27.19
CA ASP A 2 -21.12 -21.97 -28.54
C ASP A 2 -19.69 -21.44 -28.64
N TYR A 3 -19.03 -21.74 -29.77
CA TYR A 3 -17.65 -21.33 -30.00
C TYR A 3 -17.54 -20.61 -31.33
N ARG A 4 -16.64 -19.64 -31.42
CA ARG A 4 -16.18 -19.09 -32.69
C ARG A 4 -14.73 -19.53 -32.95
N ILE A 5 -14.34 -19.54 -34.20
CA ILE A 5 -12.97 -19.84 -34.61
C ILE A 5 -12.21 -18.53 -34.72
N GLU A 6 -11.11 -18.42 -33.96
CA GLU A 6 -10.13 -17.36 -34.06
C GLU A 6 -8.81 -17.93 -34.61
N LYS A 7 -7.96 -17.07 -35.16
CA LYS A 7 -6.69 -17.49 -35.77
C LYS A 7 -5.57 -16.55 -35.37
N ASP A 8 -4.40 -17.14 -35.10
CA ASP A 8 -3.13 -16.45 -34.96
C ASP A 8 -2.06 -17.09 -35.85
N THR A 9 -0.78 -16.72 -35.66
CA THR A 9 0.34 -17.25 -36.47
C THR A 9 0.61 -18.75 -36.24
N ILE A 10 0.10 -19.34 -35.16
CA ILE A 10 0.21 -20.78 -34.87
C ILE A 10 -0.89 -21.58 -35.57
N GLY A 11 -2.08 -20.96 -35.74
CA GLY A 11 -3.21 -21.60 -36.38
C GLY A 11 -4.56 -21.25 -35.74
N GLU A 12 -5.58 -22.04 -36.09
CA GLU A 12 -6.95 -21.86 -35.58
C GLU A 12 -7.11 -22.39 -34.17
N ILE A 13 -8.00 -21.72 -33.40
CA ILE A 13 -8.38 -22.11 -32.06
C ILE A 13 -9.85 -21.75 -31.79
N LYS A 14 -10.52 -22.56 -30.96
CA LYS A 14 -11.90 -22.30 -30.52
C LYS A 14 -11.90 -21.36 -29.33
N VAL A 15 -12.65 -20.26 -29.44
CA VAL A 15 -12.88 -19.28 -28.37
C VAL A 15 -14.38 -19.30 -28.04
N PRO A 16 -14.78 -19.24 -26.76
CA PRO A 16 -16.20 -19.13 -26.39
C PRO A 16 -16.86 -17.93 -27.11
N ALA A 17 -18.03 -18.13 -27.69
CA ALA A 17 -18.65 -17.12 -28.53
C ALA A 17 -19.09 -15.85 -27.79
N ASP A 18 -19.33 -15.97 -26.47
CA ASP A 18 -19.72 -14.89 -25.57
C ASP A 18 -18.52 -14.06 -25.03
N LYS A 19 -17.29 -14.46 -25.34
CA LYS A 19 -16.08 -13.78 -24.87
C LYS A 19 -15.45 -12.95 -25.97
N TYR A 20 -14.83 -11.81 -25.59
CA TYR A 20 -14.30 -10.81 -26.54
C TYR A 20 -12.80 -10.97 -26.80
N TRP A 21 -12.10 -11.82 -26.05
CA TRP A 21 -10.69 -12.12 -26.33
C TRP A 21 -10.52 -13.00 -27.57
N GLY A 22 -9.32 -12.98 -28.13
CA GLY A 22 -8.98 -13.71 -29.36
C GLY A 22 -8.14 -14.97 -29.14
N ALA A 23 -7.41 -15.36 -30.18
CA ALA A 23 -6.63 -16.60 -30.21
C ALA A 23 -5.48 -16.62 -29.22
N GLN A 24 -4.72 -15.53 -29.10
CA GLN A 24 -3.54 -15.50 -28.23
C GLN A 24 -3.92 -15.60 -26.74
N THR A 25 -4.96 -14.91 -26.31
CA THR A 25 -5.51 -15.03 -24.97
C THR A 25 -6.02 -16.45 -24.69
N GLN A 26 -6.74 -17.04 -25.64
CA GLN A 26 -7.26 -18.40 -25.48
C GLN A 26 -6.13 -19.42 -25.31
N ARG A 27 -5.03 -19.30 -26.09
CA ARG A 27 -3.85 -20.15 -25.93
C ARG A 27 -3.20 -19.97 -24.57
N SER A 28 -3.03 -18.73 -24.11
CA SER A 28 -2.47 -18.45 -22.78
C SER A 28 -3.29 -19.11 -21.68
N LYS A 29 -4.62 -18.99 -21.73
CA LYS A 29 -5.53 -19.64 -20.79
C LYS A 29 -5.39 -21.16 -20.78
N GLN A 30 -5.14 -21.78 -21.93
CA GLN A 30 -4.95 -23.24 -22.04
C GLN A 30 -3.55 -23.67 -21.59
N ASN A 31 -2.53 -22.86 -21.86
CA ASN A 31 -1.14 -23.20 -21.57
C ASN A 31 -0.73 -22.97 -20.13
N PHE A 32 -1.40 -22.05 -19.41
CA PHE A 32 -1.06 -21.67 -18.05
C PHE A 32 -2.22 -21.88 -17.05
N PRO A 33 -2.68 -23.12 -16.84
CA PRO A 33 -3.66 -23.43 -15.81
C PRO A 33 -2.97 -23.49 -14.44
N ILE A 34 -2.42 -22.38 -13.96
CA ILE A 34 -1.54 -22.27 -12.78
C ILE A 34 -2.13 -21.28 -11.80
N GLY A 35 -2.46 -21.75 -10.59
CA GLY A 35 -3.00 -20.90 -9.53
C GLY A 35 -4.38 -20.33 -9.87
N ASN A 36 -4.82 -19.40 -9.05
CA ASN A 36 -6.10 -18.69 -9.22
C ASN A 36 -5.93 -17.16 -9.25
N GLU A 37 -4.70 -16.68 -9.06
CA GLU A 37 -4.38 -15.26 -9.06
C GLU A 37 -4.46 -14.72 -10.49
N THR A 38 -5.49 -13.94 -10.76
CA THR A 38 -5.68 -13.27 -12.05
C THR A 38 -4.91 -11.96 -12.11
N MET A 39 -4.65 -11.49 -13.32
CA MET A 39 -4.05 -10.19 -13.55
C MET A 39 -4.91 -9.10 -12.90
N PRO A 40 -4.34 -8.21 -12.05
CA PRO A 40 -5.09 -7.16 -11.40
C PRO A 40 -5.84 -6.26 -12.39
N SER A 41 -7.05 -5.86 -12.03
CA SER A 41 -7.88 -4.98 -12.87
C SER A 41 -7.21 -3.62 -13.11
N GLU A 42 -6.38 -3.16 -12.18
CA GLU A 42 -5.59 -1.95 -12.30
C GLU A 42 -4.60 -2.01 -13.47
N ILE A 43 -3.98 -3.17 -13.71
CA ILE A 43 -3.11 -3.39 -14.88
C ILE A 43 -3.94 -3.36 -16.17
N VAL A 44 -5.10 -3.99 -16.18
CA VAL A 44 -6.00 -3.98 -17.35
C VAL A 44 -6.44 -2.54 -17.68
N LYS A 45 -6.83 -1.77 -16.68
CA LYS A 45 -7.20 -0.35 -16.83
C LYS A 45 -6.01 0.50 -17.29
N ALA A 46 -4.82 0.28 -16.73
CA ALA A 46 -3.60 0.97 -17.15
C ALA A 46 -3.23 0.67 -18.60
N PHE A 47 -3.38 -0.58 -19.04
CA PHE A 47 -3.25 -0.93 -20.46
C PHE A 47 -4.29 -0.19 -21.33
N ALA A 48 -5.53 -0.11 -20.91
CA ALA A 48 -6.56 0.60 -21.67
C ALA A 48 -6.23 2.09 -21.82
N ILE A 49 -5.76 2.75 -20.75
CA ILE A 49 -5.26 4.13 -20.78
C ILE A 49 -4.09 4.24 -21.78
N LEU A 50 -3.12 3.34 -21.70
CA LEU A 50 -1.97 3.32 -22.59
C LEU A 50 -2.39 3.12 -24.07
N LYS A 51 -3.25 2.14 -24.36
CA LYS A 51 -3.68 1.84 -25.73
C LYS A 51 -4.47 2.99 -26.36
N ARG A 52 -5.35 3.63 -25.58
CA ARG A 52 -6.04 4.87 -25.97
C ARG A 52 -5.05 5.98 -26.30
N SER A 53 -4.07 6.20 -25.44
CA SER A 53 -3.05 7.24 -25.58
C SER A 53 -2.12 6.99 -26.76
N ALA A 54 -1.72 5.73 -26.98
CA ALA A 54 -0.91 5.33 -28.10
C ALA A 54 -1.65 5.47 -29.44
N ALA A 55 -2.95 5.11 -29.47
CA ALA A 55 -3.78 5.30 -30.65
C ALA A 55 -3.96 6.78 -30.99
N LYS A 56 -4.17 7.64 -29.96
CA LYS A 56 -4.23 9.10 -30.12
C LYS A 56 -2.93 9.63 -30.72
N ALA A 57 -1.79 9.28 -30.15
CA ALA A 57 -0.47 9.69 -30.64
C ALA A 57 -0.23 9.23 -32.08
N ASN A 58 -0.50 7.96 -32.40
CA ASN A 58 -0.37 7.47 -33.77
C ASN A 58 -1.31 8.17 -34.75
N SER A 59 -2.52 8.54 -34.35
CA SER A 59 -3.46 9.28 -35.20
C SER A 59 -2.98 10.72 -35.42
N ASP A 60 -2.54 11.40 -34.37
CA ASP A 60 -2.02 12.78 -34.47
C ASP A 60 -0.73 12.87 -35.28
N LEU A 61 0.10 11.81 -35.30
CA LEU A 61 1.30 11.67 -36.11
C LEU A 61 1.01 11.18 -37.55
N GLY A 62 -0.26 10.95 -37.92
CA GLY A 62 -0.65 10.52 -39.25
C GLY A 62 -0.37 9.03 -39.55
N LEU A 63 -0.11 8.22 -38.53
CA LEU A 63 0.22 6.78 -38.65
C LEU A 63 -0.98 5.86 -38.48
N LEU A 64 -2.09 6.37 -37.94
CA LEU A 64 -3.34 5.63 -37.73
C LEU A 64 -4.53 6.44 -38.20
N GLU A 65 -5.43 5.83 -38.96
CA GLU A 65 -6.64 6.47 -39.44
C GLU A 65 -7.51 6.97 -38.27
N ARG A 66 -8.11 8.15 -38.43
CA ARG A 66 -8.95 8.76 -37.41
C ARG A 66 -10.09 7.85 -36.93
N LYS A 67 -10.76 7.16 -37.84
CA LYS A 67 -11.85 6.23 -37.51
C LYS A 67 -11.39 5.05 -36.66
N LYS A 68 -10.18 4.54 -36.92
CA LYS A 68 -9.57 3.47 -36.11
C LYS A 68 -9.23 3.97 -34.70
N PHE A 69 -8.68 5.19 -34.58
CA PHE A 69 -8.46 5.82 -33.29
C PHE A 69 -9.77 5.95 -32.49
N GLU A 70 -10.83 6.47 -33.09
CA GLU A 70 -12.13 6.64 -32.42
C GLU A 70 -12.71 5.31 -31.92
N ALA A 71 -12.55 4.23 -32.68
CA ALA A 71 -12.96 2.89 -32.27
C ALA A 71 -12.12 2.33 -31.10
N ILE A 72 -10.81 2.56 -31.12
CA ILE A 72 -9.91 2.18 -30.02
C ILE A 72 -10.24 3.01 -28.76
N ASP A 73 -10.46 4.32 -28.90
CA ASP A 73 -10.83 5.23 -27.82
C ASP A 73 -12.12 4.79 -27.14
N TYR A 74 -13.16 4.49 -27.92
CA TYR A 74 -14.42 3.96 -27.43
C TYR A 74 -14.25 2.66 -26.65
N ALA A 75 -13.54 1.68 -27.23
CA ALA A 75 -13.36 0.37 -26.62
C ALA A 75 -12.51 0.45 -25.33
N ALA A 76 -11.44 1.25 -25.35
CA ALA A 76 -10.61 1.49 -24.17
C ALA A 76 -11.40 2.15 -23.04
N GLN A 77 -12.30 3.10 -23.36
CA GLN A 77 -13.16 3.71 -22.36
C GLN A 77 -14.09 2.71 -21.69
N GLN A 78 -14.64 1.71 -22.42
CA GLN A 78 -15.46 0.65 -21.80
C GLN A 78 -14.66 -0.19 -20.80
N ILE A 79 -13.36 -0.42 -21.06
CA ILE A 79 -12.47 -1.12 -20.12
C ILE A 79 -12.19 -0.25 -18.89
N ILE A 80 -11.86 1.03 -19.09
CA ILE A 80 -11.60 1.99 -18.01
C ILE A 80 -12.81 2.10 -17.07
N ASP A 81 -14.02 2.11 -17.65
CA ASP A 81 -15.30 2.16 -16.92
C ASP A 81 -15.65 0.85 -16.19
N GLY A 82 -14.83 -0.20 -16.30
CA GLY A 82 -15.07 -1.50 -15.66
C GLY A 82 -16.20 -2.33 -16.26
N LYS A 83 -16.64 -2.05 -17.48
CA LYS A 83 -17.79 -2.74 -18.12
C LYS A 83 -17.42 -4.07 -18.77
N LEU A 84 -16.13 -4.40 -18.86
CA LEU A 84 -15.61 -5.54 -19.61
C LEU A 84 -14.75 -6.49 -18.77
N GLU A 85 -14.91 -6.51 -17.45
CA GLU A 85 -14.05 -7.26 -16.52
C GLU A 85 -14.00 -8.77 -16.82
N ASP A 86 -15.12 -9.38 -17.23
CA ASP A 86 -15.24 -10.81 -17.57
C ASP A 86 -14.42 -11.26 -18.80
N HIS A 87 -13.77 -10.30 -19.49
CA HIS A 87 -13.02 -10.58 -20.71
C HIS A 87 -11.50 -10.61 -20.50
N PHE A 88 -11.03 -10.56 -19.23
CA PHE A 88 -9.61 -10.59 -18.85
C PHE A 88 -9.30 -11.77 -17.93
N PRO A 89 -9.29 -13.01 -18.46
CA PRO A 89 -9.23 -14.22 -17.64
C PRO A 89 -7.82 -14.69 -17.30
N LEU A 90 -6.77 -13.96 -17.70
CA LEU A 90 -5.41 -14.46 -17.62
C LEU A 90 -4.87 -14.42 -16.19
N VAL A 91 -4.17 -15.49 -15.82
CA VAL A 91 -3.50 -15.59 -14.52
C VAL A 91 -2.18 -14.81 -14.51
N VAL A 92 -1.70 -14.50 -13.33
CA VAL A 92 -0.38 -13.89 -13.09
C VAL A 92 0.75 -14.80 -13.60
N TRP A 93 0.58 -16.12 -13.45
CA TRP A 93 1.55 -17.16 -13.81
C TRP A 93 1.52 -17.45 -15.31
N GLN A 94 1.93 -16.45 -16.10
CA GLN A 94 1.98 -16.48 -17.57
C GLN A 94 3.40 -16.15 -18.05
N THR A 95 3.58 -15.83 -19.34
CA THR A 95 4.88 -15.34 -19.82
C THR A 95 5.33 -14.12 -19.04
N GLY A 96 6.56 -14.15 -18.56
CA GLY A 96 7.10 -13.12 -17.66
C GLY A 96 7.30 -11.74 -18.28
N SER A 97 7.26 -11.64 -19.61
CA SER A 97 7.24 -10.37 -20.33
C SER A 97 5.87 -9.66 -20.26
N GLY A 98 4.79 -10.40 -19.93
CA GLY A 98 3.42 -9.89 -19.95
C GLY A 98 2.78 -9.80 -21.34
N THR A 99 3.38 -10.45 -22.35
CA THR A 99 2.88 -10.40 -23.73
C THR A 99 1.43 -10.84 -23.85
N GLN A 100 1.02 -11.89 -23.13
CA GLN A 100 -0.36 -12.36 -23.20
C GLN A 100 -1.35 -11.34 -22.62
N SER A 101 -0.99 -10.65 -21.52
CA SER A 101 -1.83 -9.56 -20.97
C SER A 101 -1.95 -8.38 -21.94
N ASN A 102 -0.84 -7.97 -22.57
CA ASN A 102 -0.87 -6.95 -23.63
C ASN A 102 -1.79 -7.38 -24.78
N MET A 103 -1.69 -8.64 -25.25
CA MET A 103 -2.52 -9.14 -26.34
C MET A 103 -3.97 -9.32 -25.93
N ASN A 104 -4.25 -9.72 -24.70
CA ASN A 104 -5.62 -9.79 -24.19
C ASN A 104 -6.34 -8.44 -24.31
N VAL A 105 -5.67 -7.36 -23.88
CA VAL A 105 -6.24 -6.02 -24.02
C VAL A 105 -6.38 -5.62 -25.49
N ASN A 106 -5.37 -5.89 -26.33
CA ASN A 106 -5.43 -5.60 -27.76
C ASN A 106 -6.59 -6.34 -28.45
N GLU A 107 -6.79 -7.63 -28.15
CA GLU A 107 -7.85 -8.45 -28.73
C GLU A 107 -9.24 -7.98 -28.32
N VAL A 108 -9.44 -7.65 -27.02
CA VAL A 108 -10.72 -7.11 -26.52
C VAL A 108 -11.02 -5.75 -27.13
N ILE A 109 -10.03 -4.85 -27.21
CA ILE A 109 -10.19 -3.54 -27.84
C ILE A 109 -10.57 -3.70 -29.32
N ALA A 110 -9.86 -4.57 -30.04
CA ALA A 110 -10.15 -4.80 -31.46
C ALA A 110 -11.55 -5.37 -31.66
N TYR A 111 -11.98 -6.32 -30.82
CA TYR A 111 -13.33 -6.91 -30.90
C TYR A 111 -14.42 -5.86 -30.66
N VAL A 112 -14.34 -5.14 -29.55
CA VAL A 112 -15.35 -4.13 -29.18
C VAL A 112 -15.35 -2.95 -30.16
N GLY A 113 -14.16 -2.48 -30.57
CA GLY A 113 -14.02 -1.43 -31.56
C GLY A 113 -14.59 -1.82 -32.93
N ASN A 114 -14.41 -3.08 -33.38
CA ASN A 114 -15.00 -3.57 -34.61
C ASN A 114 -16.54 -3.68 -34.54
N GLN A 115 -17.10 -4.03 -33.37
CA GLN A 115 -18.55 -3.98 -33.18
C GLN A 115 -19.08 -2.55 -33.30
N TRP A 116 -18.41 -1.59 -32.62
CA TRP A 116 -18.78 -0.20 -32.69
C TRP A 116 -18.68 0.39 -34.10
N LEU A 117 -17.62 0.09 -34.85
CA LEU A 117 -17.47 0.50 -36.26
C LEU A 117 -18.61 -0.03 -37.13
N LYS A 118 -18.99 -1.32 -36.96
CA LYS A 118 -20.09 -1.93 -37.67
C LYS A 118 -21.43 -1.24 -37.38
N GLU A 119 -21.72 -0.91 -36.13
CA GLU A 119 -22.91 -0.18 -35.69
C GLU A 119 -22.98 1.23 -36.31
N LYS A 120 -21.83 1.84 -36.54
CA LYS A 120 -21.70 3.16 -37.21
C LYS A 120 -21.78 3.06 -38.73
N GLY A 121 -21.84 1.86 -39.28
CA GLY A 121 -21.86 1.66 -40.74
C GLY A 121 -20.52 1.89 -41.42
N GLU A 122 -19.40 1.81 -40.66
CA GLU A 122 -18.06 2.03 -41.18
C GLU A 122 -17.47 0.73 -41.76
N ASP A 123 -16.86 0.82 -42.95
CA ASP A 123 -16.20 -0.30 -43.62
C ASP A 123 -14.69 -0.39 -43.30
N VAL A 124 -14.33 -0.14 -42.05
CA VAL A 124 -12.98 -0.19 -41.55
C VAL A 124 -12.89 -1.26 -40.46
N LYS A 125 -11.79 -1.99 -40.40
CA LYS A 125 -11.54 -3.01 -39.35
C LYS A 125 -10.29 -2.70 -38.55
N LEU A 126 -10.37 -2.96 -37.26
CA LEU A 126 -9.23 -2.97 -36.35
C LEU A 126 -8.57 -4.35 -36.32
N HIS A 127 -7.25 -4.35 -36.39
CA HIS A 127 -6.43 -5.53 -36.14
C HIS A 127 -5.68 -5.36 -34.80
N PRO A 128 -5.67 -6.36 -33.88
CA PRO A 128 -5.07 -6.21 -32.57
C PRO A 128 -3.57 -5.90 -32.60
N ASN A 129 -2.81 -6.44 -33.56
CA ASN A 129 -1.38 -6.18 -33.71
C ASN A 129 -1.08 -4.93 -34.52
N ASP A 130 -1.71 -4.77 -35.71
CA ASP A 130 -1.32 -3.74 -36.68
C ASP A 130 -1.85 -2.35 -36.32
N ASP A 131 -3.02 -2.30 -35.62
CA ASP A 131 -3.68 -1.05 -35.26
C ASP A 131 -3.60 -0.75 -33.75
N VAL A 132 -4.07 -1.67 -32.89
CA VAL A 132 -4.11 -1.43 -31.43
C VAL A 132 -2.71 -1.44 -30.83
N ASN A 133 -1.82 -2.31 -31.32
CA ASN A 133 -0.43 -2.40 -30.88
C ASN A 133 0.57 -1.59 -31.73
N LYS A 134 0.09 -0.72 -32.62
CA LYS A 134 0.91 0.05 -33.54
C LYS A 134 1.98 0.86 -32.81
N SER A 135 3.24 0.80 -33.31
CA SER A 135 4.42 1.47 -32.73
C SER A 135 4.82 0.97 -31.33
N GLN A 136 4.36 -0.20 -30.91
CA GLN A 136 4.54 -0.74 -29.57
C GLN A 136 5.09 -2.18 -29.59
N SER A 137 5.68 -2.59 -28.46
CA SER A 137 5.97 -3.97 -28.12
C SER A 137 5.36 -4.27 -26.73
N SER A 138 5.07 -5.53 -26.41
CA SER A 138 4.73 -5.90 -25.03
C SER A 138 5.88 -5.59 -24.05
N ASN A 139 7.10 -5.50 -24.56
CA ASN A 139 8.29 -5.23 -23.75
C ASN A 139 8.30 -3.81 -23.17
N ASP A 140 7.83 -2.81 -23.91
CA ASP A 140 7.68 -1.44 -23.43
C ASP A 140 6.28 -1.11 -22.87
N THR A 141 5.22 -1.79 -23.36
CA THR A 141 3.85 -1.52 -22.90
C THR A 141 3.57 -2.05 -21.51
N TYR A 142 4.06 -3.26 -21.18
CA TYR A 142 3.79 -3.84 -19.86
C TYR A 142 4.42 -3.02 -18.73
N PRO A 143 5.72 -2.67 -18.74
CA PRO A 143 6.30 -1.83 -17.68
C PRO A 143 5.67 -0.43 -17.63
N THR A 144 5.22 0.11 -18.77
CA THR A 144 4.46 1.37 -18.79
C THR A 144 3.12 1.23 -18.06
N ALA A 145 2.33 0.20 -18.38
CA ALA A 145 1.06 -0.08 -17.68
C ALA A 145 1.29 -0.36 -16.18
N MET A 146 2.37 -1.05 -15.84
CA MET A 146 2.76 -1.34 -14.46
C MET A 146 3.02 -0.04 -13.68
N HIS A 147 3.83 0.88 -14.20
CA HIS A 147 4.11 2.16 -13.57
C HIS A 147 2.86 3.05 -13.45
N ILE A 148 2.00 3.08 -14.48
CA ILE A 148 0.72 3.81 -14.43
C ILE A 148 -0.15 3.27 -13.29
N ALA A 149 -0.35 1.96 -13.21
CA ALA A 149 -1.16 1.34 -12.19
C ALA A 149 -0.60 1.55 -10.78
N GLN A 150 0.71 1.38 -10.60
CA GLN A 150 1.41 1.56 -9.34
C GLN A 150 1.31 3.00 -8.82
N LEU A 151 1.58 3.99 -9.68
CA LEU A 151 1.51 5.40 -9.30
C LEU A 151 0.09 5.82 -8.91
N ILE A 152 -0.90 5.46 -9.72
CA ILE A 152 -2.31 5.76 -9.43
C ILE A 152 -2.70 5.15 -8.08
N LYS A 153 -2.37 3.88 -7.84
CA LYS A 153 -2.73 3.20 -6.60
C LYS A 153 -2.08 3.81 -5.36
N LEU A 154 -0.81 4.25 -5.48
CA LEU A 154 -0.12 4.95 -4.39
C LEU A 154 -0.75 6.31 -4.09
N GLU A 155 -0.98 7.13 -5.14
CA GLU A 155 -1.44 8.50 -4.96
C GLU A 155 -2.94 8.60 -4.62
N ASP A 156 -3.77 7.71 -5.16
CA ASP A 156 -5.23 7.82 -5.07
C ASP A 156 -5.83 6.94 -3.95
N ASP A 157 -5.14 5.88 -3.50
CA ASP A 157 -5.65 4.97 -2.46
C ASP A 157 -4.77 4.96 -1.21
N VAL A 158 -3.46 4.67 -1.33
CA VAL A 158 -2.59 4.48 -0.16
C VAL A 158 -2.35 5.79 0.58
N LEU A 159 -1.93 6.86 -0.12
CA LEU A 159 -1.66 8.14 0.51
C LEU A 159 -2.89 8.76 1.20
N PRO A 160 -4.10 8.75 0.61
CA PRO A 160 -5.30 9.18 1.31
C PRO A 160 -5.59 8.38 2.58
N ALA A 161 -5.42 7.06 2.57
CA ALA A 161 -5.61 6.21 3.74
C ALA A 161 -4.62 6.56 4.87
N VAL A 162 -3.34 6.71 4.54
CA VAL A 162 -2.29 7.11 5.50
C VAL A 162 -2.60 8.49 6.10
N ARG A 163 -2.98 9.46 5.26
CA ARG A 163 -3.34 10.82 5.70
C ARG A 163 -4.53 10.82 6.64
N LYS A 164 -5.53 9.99 6.38
CA LYS A 164 -6.72 9.87 7.23
C LYS A 164 -6.34 9.39 8.62
N LEU A 165 -5.66 8.26 8.75
CA LEU A 165 -5.22 7.72 10.04
C LEU A 165 -4.26 8.68 10.78
N LYS A 166 -3.34 9.30 10.05
CA LYS A 166 -2.43 10.33 10.59
C LYS A 166 -3.21 11.48 11.23
N ASN A 167 -4.27 11.97 10.58
CA ASN A 167 -5.10 13.05 11.10
C ASN A 167 -5.87 12.63 12.35
N THR A 168 -6.42 11.41 12.37
CA THR A 168 -7.06 10.85 13.58
C THR A 168 -6.10 10.83 14.76
N PHE A 169 -4.87 10.37 14.57
CA PHE A 169 -3.88 10.40 15.66
C PHE A 169 -3.46 11.83 16.05
N LYS A 170 -3.38 12.75 15.09
CA LYS A 170 -3.12 14.17 15.40
C LYS A 170 -4.18 14.76 16.35
N GLU A 171 -5.46 14.46 16.11
CA GLU A 171 -6.54 14.89 16.98
C GLU A 171 -6.41 14.29 18.39
N LYS A 172 -6.08 13.00 18.49
CA LYS A 172 -5.86 12.33 19.79
C LYS A 172 -4.61 12.83 20.53
N VAL A 173 -3.55 13.20 19.84
CA VAL A 173 -2.39 13.86 20.43
C VAL A 173 -2.83 15.12 21.19
N HIS A 174 -3.65 15.95 20.56
CA HIS A 174 -4.15 17.17 21.20
C HIS A 174 -5.15 16.89 22.33
N ALA A 175 -6.05 15.93 22.13
CA ALA A 175 -7.06 15.58 23.13
C ALA A 175 -6.45 14.99 24.42
N TYR A 176 -5.32 14.28 24.32
CA TYR A 176 -4.72 13.52 25.42
C TYR A 176 -3.35 14.08 25.86
N GLN A 177 -3.02 15.29 25.47
CA GLN A 177 -1.73 15.94 25.76
C GLN A 177 -1.43 16.09 27.25
N ASP A 178 -2.45 16.22 28.09
CA ASP A 178 -2.34 16.46 29.53
C ASP A 178 -2.57 15.19 30.38
N ILE A 179 -2.78 14.04 29.75
CA ILE A 179 -3.03 12.77 30.44
C ILE A 179 -1.69 12.10 30.75
N VAL A 180 -1.18 12.32 31.95
CA VAL A 180 0.08 11.73 32.41
C VAL A 180 -0.11 10.25 32.74
N LYS A 181 0.78 9.41 32.25
CA LYS A 181 0.80 7.95 32.44
C LYS A 181 2.23 7.45 32.61
N ILE A 182 2.41 6.22 33.04
CA ILE A 182 3.73 5.59 33.02
C ILE A 182 4.14 5.27 31.57
N GLY A 183 5.43 5.48 31.27
CA GLY A 183 6.05 4.93 30.07
C GLY A 183 6.43 3.46 30.28
N ARG A 184 6.72 2.75 29.18
CA ARG A 184 7.27 1.39 29.21
C ARG A 184 8.41 1.25 28.22
N THR A 185 9.51 0.67 28.69
CA THR A 185 10.62 0.19 27.84
C THR A 185 10.88 -1.26 28.20
N HIS A 186 11.16 -2.11 27.21
CA HIS A 186 11.27 -3.56 27.40
C HIS A 186 10.01 -4.21 28.00
N LEU A 187 8.84 -3.59 27.86
CA LEU A 187 7.59 -3.92 28.54
C LEU A 187 7.67 -3.80 30.08
N GLN A 188 8.69 -3.13 30.59
CA GLN A 188 8.86 -2.81 32.01
C GLN A 188 8.49 -1.35 32.27
N ASP A 189 8.08 -1.06 33.51
CA ASP A 189 7.73 0.29 33.96
C ASP A 189 8.91 1.26 33.75
N ALA A 190 8.61 2.43 33.24
CA ALA A 190 9.57 3.49 33.01
C ALA A 190 9.05 4.84 33.52
N THR A 191 9.81 5.90 33.30
CA THR A 191 9.43 7.25 33.70
C THR A 191 8.16 7.73 33.00
N PRO A 192 7.42 8.68 33.61
CA PRO A 192 6.18 9.20 33.03
C PRO A 192 6.36 9.88 31.68
N LEU A 193 5.30 9.80 30.89
CA LEU A 193 5.03 10.61 29.71
C LEU A 193 3.52 10.90 29.66
N THR A 194 3.07 11.68 28.70
CA THR A 194 1.62 11.81 28.46
C THR A 194 1.13 10.82 27.40
N LEU A 195 -0.14 10.44 27.45
CA LEU A 195 -0.76 9.63 26.40
C LEU A 195 -0.68 10.32 25.03
N GLY A 196 -0.83 11.66 25.01
CA GLY A 196 -0.62 12.44 23.80
C GLY A 196 0.79 12.31 23.25
N GLN A 197 1.83 12.29 24.10
CA GLN A 197 3.23 12.08 23.67
C GLN A 197 3.43 10.67 23.09
N GLU A 198 2.84 9.64 23.69
CA GLU A 198 2.89 8.27 23.18
C GLU A 198 2.26 8.18 21.78
N ILE A 199 1.05 8.73 21.60
CA ILE A 199 0.36 8.77 20.30
C ILE A 199 1.10 9.67 19.30
N SER A 200 1.81 10.71 19.74
CA SER A 200 2.60 11.56 18.84
C SER A 200 3.70 10.78 18.11
N GLY A 201 4.23 9.74 18.74
CA GLY A 201 5.15 8.80 18.11
C GLY A 201 4.48 8.07 16.93
N TRP A 202 3.26 7.58 17.10
CA TRP A 202 2.48 6.93 16.03
C TRP A 202 2.15 7.92 14.90
N HIS A 203 1.71 9.12 15.24
CA HIS A 203 1.49 10.19 14.27
C HIS A 203 2.74 10.46 13.42
N ARG A 204 3.91 10.58 14.06
CA ARG A 204 5.17 10.85 13.36
C ARG A 204 5.63 9.71 12.47
N MET A 205 5.38 8.46 12.82
CA MET A 205 5.62 7.30 11.96
C MET A 205 4.86 7.42 10.66
N LEU A 206 3.55 7.70 10.72
CA LEU A 206 2.71 7.87 9.52
C LEU A 206 3.11 9.09 8.69
N GLU A 207 3.48 10.20 9.32
CA GLU A 207 3.98 11.38 8.61
C GLU A 207 5.26 11.07 7.82
N LYS A 208 6.18 10.31 8.41
CA LYS A 208 7.39 9.87 7.72
C LYS A 208 7.10 8.88 6.61
N SER A 209 6.20 7.91 6.84
CA SER A 209 5.79 6.95 5.82
C SER A 209 5.13 7.65 4.62
N GLU A 210 4.28 8.66 4.84
CA GLU A 210 3.73 9.49 3.77
C GLU A 210 4.83 10.14 2.92
N MET A 211 5.81 10.80 3.56
CA MET A 211 6.93 11.43 2.86
C MET A 211 7.76 10.43 2.04
N MET A 212 8.03 9.23 2.59
CA MET A 212 8.78 8.18 1.89
C MET A 212 8.01 7.66 0.67
N ILE A 213 6.71 7.47 0.79
CA ILE A 213 5.86 7.04 -0.33
C ILE A 213 5.82 8.11 -1.41
N GLU A 214 5.58 9.38 -1.07
CA GLU A 214 5.58 10.48 -2.03
C GLU A 214 6.91 10.61 -2.78
N GLN A 215 8.03 10.49 -2.06
CA GLN A 215 9.36 10.54 -2.67
C GLN A 215 9.57 9.38 -3.65
N SER A 216 9.25 8.16 -3.23
CA SER A 216 9.44 6.96 -4.05
C SER A 216 8.52 6.93 -5.27
N ALA A 217 7.28 7.40 -5.14
CA ALA A 217 6.33 7.52 -6.24
C ALA A 217 6.84 8.40 -7.38
N GLY A 218 7.74 9.35 -7.10
CA GLY A 218 8.39 10.19 -8.09
C GLY A 218 9.14 9.40 -9.17
N TYR A 219 9.74 8.28 -8.82
CA TYR A 219 10.51 7.44 -9.74
C TYR A 219 9.61 6.59 -10.65
N LEU A 220 8.37 6.28 -10.26
CA LEU A 220 7.40 5.57 -11.09
C LEU A 220 6.85 6.43 -12.24
N LYS A 221 7.20 7.70 -12.32
CA LYS A 221 6.73 8.62 -13.37
C LYS A 221 7.44 8.42 -14.71
N GLU A 222 8.57 7.72 -14.74
CA GLU A 222 9.29 7.42 -15.96
C GLU A 222 8.67 6.22 -16.70
N LEU A 223 8.24 6.44 -17.95
CA LEU A 223 7.53 5.42 -18.74
C LEU A 223 8.42 4.84 -19.83
N ALA A 224 8.39 3.51 -19.95
CA ALA A 224 9.16 2.75 -20.92
C ALA A 224 8.66 2.88 -22.35
N ILE A 225 7.43 3.35 -22.55
CA ILE A 225 6.78 3.43 -23.87
C ILE A 225 7.66 4.16 -24.88
N GLY A 226 7.72 3.62 -26.11
CA GLY A 226 8.58 4.08 -27.18
C GLY A 226 9.92 3.35 -27.26
N GLY A 227 10.29 2.51 -26.26
CA GLY A 227 11.47 1.64 -26.32
C GLY A 227 11.32 0.48 -27.30
N THR A 228 10.08 0.09 -27.56
CA THR A 228 9.69 -1.07 -28.38
C THR A 228 10.36 -2.37 -27.92
N ALA A 229 10.97 -3.15 -28.81
CA ALA A 229 11.42 -4.52 -28.53
C ALA A 229 12.58 -4.60 -27.53
N VAL A 230 13.59 -3.72 -27.64
CA VAL A 230 14.86 -3.78 -26.90
C VAL A 230 15.35 -2.42 -26.37
N GLY A 231 14.56 -1.36 -26.53
CA GLY A 231 14.91 -0.01 -26.06
C GLY A 231 15.34 0.97 -27.18
N THR A 232 15.49 0.50 -28.42
CA THR A 232 15.97 1.33 -29.55
C THR A 232 14.87 2.15 -30.22
N GLY A 233 13.59 1.87 -29.92
CA GLY A 233 12.47 2.53 -30.59
C GLY A 233 12.24 2.08 -32.04
N LEU A 234 12.72 0.91 -32.42
CA LEU A 234 12.56 0.38 -33.77
C LEU A 234 11.08 0.39 -34.20
N ASN A 235 10.81 0.93 -35.39
CA ASN A 235 9.47 1.06 -36.01
C ASN A 235 8.51 2.04 -35.29
N ALA A 236 8.99 2.84 -34.32
CA ALA A 236 8.22 3.93 -33.74
C ALA A 236 8.64 5.29 -34.36
N HIS A 237 7.69 6.23 -34.43
CA HIS A 237 8.00 7.59 -34.83
C HIS A 237 8.88 8.26 -33.74
N PRO A 238 9.86 9.14 -34.08
CA PRO A 238 10.69 9.81 -33.08
C PRO A 238 9.91 10.51 -31.97
N ASP A 239 8.79 11.14 -32.29
CA ASP A 239 7.95 11.87 -31.34
C ASP A 239 6.90 10.99 -30.64
N PHE A 240 6.84 9.69 -30.94
CA PHE A 240 5.79 8.79 -30.43
C PHE A 240 5.79 8.73 -28.90
N SER A 241 6.93 8.55 -28.26
CA SER A 241 7.03 8.41 -26.81
C SER A 241 6.48 9.63 -26.08
N GLU A 242 6.91 10.83 -26.48
CA GLU A 242 6.46 12.09 -25.86
C GLU A 242 4.96 12.33 -26.10
N ALA A 243 4.46 12.05 -27.31
CA ALA A 243 3.05 12.19 -27.64
C ALA A 243 2.17 11.25 -26.81
N VAL A 244 2.58 9.99 -26.61
CA VAL A 244 1.86 9.03 -25.77
C VAL A 244 1.84 9.47 -24.31
N VAL A 245 2.98 9.90 -23.78
CA VAL A 245 3.09 10.37 -22.39
C VAL A 245 2.21 11.60 -22.15
N ALA A 246 2.19 12.55 -23.09
CA ALA A 246 1.30 13.70 -23.00
C ALA A 246 -0.17 13.29 -22.95
N ALA A 247 -0.59 12.33 -23.79
CA ALA A 247 -1.97 11.81 -23.79
C ALA A 247 -2.31 11.01 -22.50
N ILE A 248 -1.35 10.27 -21.92
CA ILE A 248 -1.52 9.61 -20.63
C ILE A 248 -1.74 10.66 -19.53
N ASN A 249 -0.93 11.72 -19.51
CA ASN A 249 -1.06 12.80 -18.54
C ASN A 249 -2.42 13.52 -18.65
N GLU A 250 -2.88 13.78 -19.86
CA GLU A 250 -4.22 14.34 -20.12
C GLU A 250 -5.33 13.44 -19.56
N THR A 251 -5.21 12.12 -19.77
CA THR A 251 -6.23 11.15 -19.33
C THR A 251 -6.24 10.93 -17.82
N THR A 252 -5.06 10.89 -17.18
CA THR A 252 -4.91 10.52 -15.76
C THR A 252 -4.84 11.71 -14.81
N GLY A 253 -4.54 12.90 -15.30
CA GLY A 253 -4.21 14.07 -14.48
C GLY A 253 -2.87 13.95 -13.74
N LYS A 254 -2.08 12.91 -14.01
CA LYS A 254 -0.77 12.67 -13.41
C LYS A 254 0.34 13.36 -14.22
N LYS A 255 1.59 13.27 -13.73
CA LYS A 255 2.75 13.90 -14.37
C LYS A 255 3.82 12.85 -14.70
N PHE A 256 3.52 12.00 -15.67
CA PHE A 256 4.47 11.06 -16.22
C PHE A 256 5.43 11.76 -17.19
N ILE A 257 6.61 11.16 -17.38
CA ILE A 257 7.62 11.56 -18.37
C ILE A 257 8.07 10.33 -19.18
N SER A 258 8.57 10.56 -20.36
CA SER A 258 9.25 9.52 -21.14
C SER A 258 10.56 9.16 -20.44
N ALA A 259 10.79 7.87 -20.15
CA ALA A 259 12.01 7.44 -19.51
C ALA A 259 13.23 7.88 -20.33
N PRO A 260 14.23 8.53 -19.71
CA PRO A 260 15.41 9.02 -20.43
C PRO A 260 16.29 7.90 -20.97
N ASN A 261 16.19 6.71 -20.41
CA ASN A 261 16.89 5.51 -20.86
C ASN A 261 15.92 4.34 -20.99
N LYS A 262 15.55 4.02 -22.23
CA LYS A 262 14.61 2.92 -22.53
C LYS A 262 15.18 1.53 -22.27
N PHE A 263 16.50 1.37 -22.34
CA PHE A 263 17.18 0.10 -22.03
C PHE A 263 17.04 -0.23 -20.54
N HIS A 264 17.22 0.76 -19.65
CA HIS A 264 16.95 0.63 -18.22
C HIS A 264 15.46 0.31 -17.97
N ALA A 265 14.56 1.10 -18.55
CA ALA A 265 13.12 0.99 -18.30
C ALA A 265 12.49 -0.36 -18.73
N LEU A 266 13.13 -1.12 -19.65
CA LEU A 266 12.68 -2.44 -20.07
C LEU A 266 13.19 -3.56 -19.16
N THR A 267 14.29 -3.36 -18.44
CA THR A 267 15.05 -4.44 -17.79
C THR A 267 15.16 -4.33 -16.29
N SER A 268 15.15 -3.11 -15.71
CA SER A 268 15.37 -2.93 -14.29
C SER A 268 14.07 -3.12 -13.50
N HIS A 269 13.35 -2.19 -13.14
CA HIS A 269 12.20 -2.15 -12.21
C HIS A 269 12.62 -1.85 -10.76
N ASP A 270 13.79 -1.26 -10.58
CA ASP A 270 14.28 -0.77 -9.31
C ASP A 270 13.39 0.32 -8.72
N GLU A 271 12.67 1.09 -9.55
CA GLU A 271 11.65 2.03 -9.12
C GLU A 271 10.51 1.34 -8.36
N SER A 272 10.05 0.17 -8.85
CA SER A 272 9.05 -0.63 -8.15
C SER A 272 9.59 -1.20 -6.82
N VAL A 273 10.87 -1.60 -6.79
CA VAL A 273 11.52 -2.08 -5.55
C VAL A 273 11.60 -0.95 -4.54
N TYR A 274 12.03 0.24 -4.95
CA TYR A 274 12.15 1.39 -4.06
C TYR A 274 10.79 1.86 -3.53
N ALA A 275 9.79 1.97 -4.39
CA ALA A 275 8.45 2.36 -4.00
C ALA A 275 7.79 1.31 -3.05
N HIS A 276 8.00 0.02 -3.32
CA HIS A 276 7.52 -1.03 -2.42
C HIS A 276 8.31 -1.07 -1.10
N GLY A 277 9.58 -0.70 -1.11
CA GLY A 277 10.37 -0.51 0.11
C GLY A 277 9.77 0.56 1.04
N ALA A 278 9.19 1.64 0.48
CA ALA A 278 8.43 2.62 1.25
C ALA A 278 7.12 2.03 1.82
N LEU A 279 6.43 1.17 1.08
CA LEU A 279 5.26 0.42 1.59
C LEU A 279 5.64 -0.55 2.71
N LYS A 280 6.81 -1.20 2.60
CA LYS A 280 7.33 -2.04 3.68
C LYS A 280 7.64 -1.23 4.95
N ALA A 281 8.18 -0.02 4.82
CA ALA A 281 8.40 0.87 5.97
C ALA A 281 7.06 1.23 6.63
N LEU A 282 6.04 1.59 5.84
CA LEU A 282 4.68 1.80 6.35
C LEU A 282 4.12 0.54 7.04
N ALA A 283 4.32 -0.64 6.46
CA ALA A 283 3.89 -1.91 7.05
C ALA A 283 4.55 -2.17 8.42
N ALA A 284 5.84 -1.84 8.57
CA ALA A 284 6.54 -1.94 9.84
C ALA A 284 5.97 -0.96 10.89
N ASP A 285 5.66 0.27 10.49
CA ASP A 285 5.09 1.29 11.36
C ASP A 285 3.68 0.92 11.83
N ILE A 286 2.80 0.49 10.92
CA ILE A 286 1.43 0.10 11.32
C ILE A 286 1.42 -1.20 12.14
N MET A 287 2.35 -2.12 11.93
CA MET A 287 2.55 -3.30 12.78
C MET A 287 2.84 -2.88 14.22
N LYS A 288 3.76 -1.94 14.40
CA LYS A 288 4.13 -1.40 15.71
C LYS A 288 2.95 -0.68 16.35
N ILE A 289 2.27 0.20 15.64
CA ILE A 289 1.10 0.95 16.13
C ILE A 289 -0.01 -0.02 16.56
N ALA A 290 -0.36 -0.99 15.73
CA ALA A 290 -1.41 -1.97 16.03
C ALA A 290 -1.05 -2.84 17.26
N ASN A 291 0.23 -3.19 17.43
CA ASN A 291 0.69 -3.92 18.61
C ASN A 291 0.61 -3.07 19.88
N ASP A 292 1.01 -1.80 19.83
CA ASP A 292 0.88 -0.91 20.99
C ASP A 292 -0.59 -0.75 21.41
N VAL A 293 -1.47 -0.48 20.44
CA VAL A 293 -2.92 -0.36 20.70
C VAL A 293 -3.46 -1.64 21.35
N ARG A 294 -3.07 -2.80 20.84
CA ARG A 294 -3.51 -4.10 21.36
C ARG A 294 -2.98 -4.36 22.77
N TRP A 295 -1.74 -3.98 23.08
CA TRP A 295 -1.17 -4.08 24.42
C TRP A 295 -1.85 -3.14 25.38
N LEU A 296 -1.99 -1.86 25.04
CA LEU A 296 -2.62 -0.86 25.90
C LEU A 296 -4.09 -1.17 26.19
N ALA A 297 -4.81 -1.77 25.24
CA ALA A 297 -6.22 -2.17 25.40
C ALA A 297 -6.39 -3.56 26.03
N SER A 298 -5.32 -4.29 26.35
CA SER A 298 -5.41 -5.67 26.84
C SER A 298 -6.11 -5.77 28.18
N GLY A 299 -6.90 -6.83 28.37
CA GLY A 299 -7.61 -7.10 29.61
C GLY A 299 -9.09 -7.37 29.39
N PRO A 300 -10.02 -6.60 29.98
CA PRO A 300 -9.87 -5.28 30.60
C PRO A 300 -9.37 -5.27 32.06
N ARG A 301 -9.46 -6.38 32.80
CA ARG A 301 -9.12 -6.41 34.23
C ARG A 301 -7.77 -7.06 34.54
N CYS A 302 -7.33 -7.99 33.71
CA CYS A 302 -6.11 -8.81 33.89
C CYS A 302 -5.03 -8.51 32.86
N GLY A 303 -5.09 -7.37 32.22
CA GLY A 303 -4.09 -6.86 31.27
C GLY A 303 -3.72 -5.41 31.61
N ILE A 304 -3.16 -4.69 30.62
CA ILE A 304 -2.76 -3.29 30.83
C ILE A 304 -3.99 -2.39 30.98
N GLY A 305 -4.91 -2.38 30.04
CA GLY A 305 -6.19 -1.70 30.13
C GLY A 305 -6.12 -0.16 30.28
N GLU A 306 -5.05 0.49 29.82
CA GLU A 306 -4.90 1.96 29.89
C GLU A 306 -5.72 2.71 28.84
N ILE A 307 -6.10 2.01 27.76
CA ILE A 307 -7.03 2.54 26.77
C ILE A 307 -8.18 1.55 26.56
N THR A 308 -9.29 2.05 26.04
CA THR A 308 -10.39 1.25 25.52
C THR A 308 -10.49 1.40 24.01
N ILE A 309 -10.97 0.37 23.33
CA ILE A 309 -11.21 0.35 21.88
C ILE A 309 -12.65 -0.09 21.61
N PRO A 310 -13.24 0.25 20.45
CA PRO A 310 -14.58 -0.15 20.08
C PRO A 310 -14.76 -1.67 20.07
N ALA A 311 -15.92 -2.12 20.54
CA ALA A 311 -16.36 -3.51 20.44
C ALA A 311 -17.10 -3.70 19.10
N ASN A 312 -16.43 -4.26 18.12
CA ASN A 312 -16.99 -4.39 16.77
C ASN A 312 -17.78 -5.69 16.57
N GLU A 313 -17.34 -6.78 17.20
CA GLU A 313 -17.97 -8.08 17.09
C GLU A 313 -17.78 -8.92 18.38
N PRO A 314 -18.62 -9.96 18.61
CA PRO A 314 -18.41 -10.91 19.71
C PRO A 314 -17.05 -11.61 19.58
N GLY A 315 -16.21 -11.51 20.61
CA GLY A 315 -14.84 -12.01 20.57
C GLY A 315 -14.67 -13.51 20.86
N SER A 316 -15.75 -14.22 21.21
CA SER A 316 -15.66 -15.64 21.56
C SER A 316 -17.02 -16.34 21.44
N SER A 317 -17.01 -17.59 20.98
CA SER A 317 -18.18 -18.44 20.92
C SER A 317 -18.56 -19.04 22.26
N ILE A 318 -17.66 -19.05 23.26
CA ILE A 318 -17.83 -19.71 24.57
C ILE A 318 -17.59 -18.78 25.77
N MET A 319 -17.07 -17.57 25.57
CA MET A 319 -16.81 -16.59 26.62
C MET A 319 -17.66 -15.33 26.38
N PRO A 320 -18.89 -15.23 26.93
CA PRO A 320 -19.75 -14.08 26.71
C PRO A 320 -19.11 -12.77 27.19
N GLY A 321 -19.23 -11.72 26.40
CA GLY A 321 -18.68 -10.39 26.72
C GLY A 321 -17.20 -10.19 26.45
N LYS A 322 -16.48 -11.20 25.93
CA LYS A 322 -15.11 -11.04 25.49
C LYS A 322 -15.06 -10.23 24.20
N VAL A 323 -14.24 -9.19 24.16
CA VAL A 323 -13.96 -8.37 23.00
C VAL A 323 -12.48 -8.52 22.62
N ASN A 324 -12.20 -8.80 21.36
CA ASN A 324 -10.84 -8.96 20.86
C ASN A 324 -10.40 -7.71 20.06
N PRO A 325 -9.10 -7.41 19.99
CA PRO A 325 -8.56 -6.29 19.20
C PRO A 325 -8.43 -6.68 17.71
N THR A 326 -9.53 -7.11 17.09
CA THR A 326 -9.56 -7.75 15.77
C THR A 326 -9.04 -6.87 14.64
N GLN A 327 -9.25 -5.55 14.72
CA GLN A 327 -8.70 -4.60 13.75
C GLN A 327 -7.17 -4.57 13.82
N SER A 328 -6.58 -4.60 15.01
CA SER A 328 -5.13 -4.71 15.17
C SER A 328 -4.60 -6.04 14.63
N GLU A 329 -5.33 -7.14 14.83
CA GLU A 329 -4.95 -8.45 14.30
C GLU A 329 -4.94 -8.45 12.76
N ALA A 330 -5.97 -7.90 12.14
CA ALA A 330 -6.06 -7.78 10.68
C ALA A 330 -4.90 -6.95 10.09
N VAL A 331 -4.62 -5.80 10.67
CA VAL A 331 -3.52 -4.92 10.24
C VAL A 331 -2.17 -5.63 10.35
N THR A 332 -1.92 -6.37 11.43
CA THR A 332 -0.64 -7.09 11.60
C THR A 332 -0.48 -8.23 10.60
N MET A 333 -1.55 -8.92 10.21
CA MET A 333 -1.51 -9.93 9.14
C MET A 333 -1.23 -9.28 7.79
N VAL A 334 -1.85 -8.14 7.48
CA VAL A 334 -1.58 -7.38 6.26
C VAL A 334 -0.12 -6.93 6.21
N ALA A 335 0.42 -6.40 7.29
CA ALA A 335 1.83 -5.99 7.36
C ALA A 335 2.78 -7.16 7.09
N ALA A 336 2.50 -8.35 7.62
CA ALA A 336 3.28 -9.56 7.36
C ALA A 336 3.23 -9.95 5.87
N GLN A 337 2.06 -9.88 5.23
CA GLN A 337 1.90 -10.16 3.79
C GLN A 337 2.70 -9.18 2.94
N VAL A 338 2.65 -7.88 3.24
CA VAL A 338 3.39 -6.83 2.53
C VAL A 338 4.91 -7.06 2.63
N MET A 339 5.42 -7.48 3.78
CA MET A 339 6.84 -7.84 3.94
C MET A 339 7.24 -9.04 3.05
N GLY A 340 6.36 -10.04 2.92
CA GLY A 340 6.56 -11.15 1.99
C GLY A 340 6.55 -10.72 0.53
N ASN A 341 5.62 -9.85 0.15
CA ASN A 341 5.54 -9.27 -1.19
C ASN A 341 6.79 -8.46 -1.55
N ASP A 342 7.35 -7.71 -0.59
CA ASP A 342 8.59 -6.95 -0.77
C ASP A 342 9.76 -7.84 -1.15
N ALA A 343 9.93 -8.96 -0.45
CA ALA A 343 10.96 -9.94 -0.77
C ALA A 343 10.78 -10.52 -2.19
N THR A 344 9.54 -10.82 -2.57
CA THR A 344 9.21 -11.33 -3.92
C THR A 344 9.56 -10.29 -4.99
N ILE A 345 9.18 -9.04 -4.81
CA ILE A 345 9.45 -7.95 -5.77
C ILE A 345 10.96 -7.72 -5.93
N GLY A 346 11.71 -7.65 -4.81
CA GLY A 346 13.16 -7.46 -4.85
C GLY A 346 13.87 -8.60 -5.59
N PHE A 347 13.49 -9.85 -5.31
CA PHE A 347 14.02 -11.00 -6.04
C PHE A 347 13.66 -10.96 -7.52
N ALA A 348 12.40 -10.71 -7.86
CA ALA A 348 11.92 -10.66 -9.24
C ALA A 348 12.59 -9.56 -10.06
N ALA A 349 12.80 -8.37 -9.48
CA ALA A 349 13.49 -7.27 -10.15
C ALA A 349 14.96 -7.60 -10.44
N SER A 350 15.62 -8.42 -9.62
CA SER A 350 17.01 -8.84 -9.82
C SER A 350 17.22 -9.82 -10.99
N GLN A 351 16.13 -10.31 -11.61
CA GLN A 351 16.16 -11.36 -12.65
C GLN A 351 16.14 -10.82 -14.08
N GLY A 352 16.41 -9.53 -14.30
CA GLY A 352 16.59 -8.99 -15.64
C GLY A 352 17.80 -9.62 -16.35
N ASN A 353 17.61 -10.02 -17.61
CA ASN A 353 18.70 -10.55 -18.45
C ASN A 353 18.78 -9.75 -19.75
N PHE A 354 19.94 -9.14 -20.00
CA PHE A 354 20.15 -8.26 -21.13
C PHE A 354 19.06 -7.18 -21.22
N GLU A 355 18.28 -7.13 -22.29
CA GLU A 355 17.33 -6.06 -22.59
C GLU A 355 15.90 -6.33 -22.06
N LEU A 356 15.67 -7.35 -21.22
CA LEU A 356 14.34 -7.65 -20.70
C LEU A 356 14.35 -8.33 -19.33
N ASN A 357 13.44 -7.90 -18.47
CA ASN A 357 13.02 -8.64 -17.28
C ASN A 357 11.74 -9.43 -17.59
N VAL A 358 11.73 -10.71 -17.26
CA VAL A 358 10.57 -11.61 -17.50
C VAL A 358 9.87 -12.06 -16.22
N PHE A 359 9.87 -11.21 -15.20
CA PHE A 359 9.16 -11.40 -13.92
C PHE A 359 8.11 -10.29 -13.67
N LYS A 360 7.77 -9.51 -14.69
CA LYS A 360 6.88 -8.35 -14.56
C LYS A 360 5.49 -8.67 -14.01
N PRO A 361 4.79 -9.74 -14.41
CA PRO A 361 3.48 -10.06 -13.85
C PRO A 361 3.49 -10.26 -12.34
N VAL A 362 4.50 -10.93 -11.79
CA VAL A 362 4.60 -11.16 -10.34
C VAL A 362 4.98 -9.88 -9.59
N ILE A 363 5.80 -9.00 -10.18
CA ILE A 363 6.09 -7.67 -9.62
C ILE A 363 4.80 -6.86 -9.52
N ALA A 364 4.06 -6.76 -10.63
CA ALA A 364 2.81 -6.00 -10.69
C ALA A 364 1.78 -6.50 -9.68
N TYR A 365 1.56 -7.81 -9.61
CA TYR A 365 0.59 -8.42 -8.71
C TYR A 365 0.92 -8.14 -7.25
N ASN A 366 2.14 -8.43 -6.81
CA ASN A 366 2.54 -8.26 -5.41
C ASN A 366 2.53 -6.78 -4.99
N PHE A 367 2.94 -5.87 -5.89
CA PHE A 367 2.90 -4.44 -5.62
C PHE A 367 1.46 -3.93 -5.41
N LEU A 368 0.57 -4.24 -6.35
CA LEU A 368 -0.82 -3.78 -6.31
C LEU A 368 -1.60 -4.44 -5.17
N GLN A 369 -1.34 -5.72 -4.87
CA GLN A 369 -1.91 -6.38 -3.69
C GLN A 369 -1.49 -5.66 -2.40
N SER A 370 -0.22 -5.30 -2.27
CA SER A 370 0.27 -4.56 -1.10
C SER A 370 -0.41 -3.20 -0.94
N CYS A 371 -0.56 -2.46 -2.04
CA CYS A 371 -1.28 -1.18 -2.03
C CYS A 371 -2.74 -1.35 -1.57
N GLN A 372 -3.46 -2.31 -2.16
CA GLN A 372 -4.86 -2.57 -1.82
C GLN A 372 -5.02 -2.96 -0.35
N LEU A 373 -4.23 -3.94 0.12
CA LEU A 373 -4.30 -4.42 1.49
C LEU A 373 -3.96 -3.33 2.51
N LEU A 374 -2.94 -2.51 2.23
CA LEU A 374 -2.56 -1.40 3.12
C LEU A 374 -3.65 -0.33 3.16
N ALA A 375 -4.15 0.12 2.01
CA ALA A 375 -5.19 1.13 1.95
C ALA A 375 -6.46 0.67 2.70
N ASP A 376 -6.96 -0.51 2.41
CA ASP A 376 -8.18 -1.05 3.01
C ASP A 376 -8.02 -1.27 4.52
N SER A 377 -6.90 -1.88 4.94
CA SER A 377 -6.68 -2.17 6.36
C SER A 377 -6.46 -0.91 7.19
N ILE A 378 -5.78 0.10 6.66
CA ILE A 378 -5.57 1.38 7.34
C ILE A 378 -6.91 2.12 7.51
N ILE A 379 -7.76 2.16 6.47
CA ILE A 379 -9.09 2.76 6.56
C ILE A 379 -9.95 2.02 7.57
N SER A 380 -9.98 0.68 7.51
CA SER A 380 -10.73 -0.14 8.46
C SER A 380 -10.26 0.06 9.90
N PHE A 381 -8.94 0.09 10.11
CA PHE A 381 -8.34 0.34 11.43
C PHE A 381 -8.67 1.74 11.94
N ASP A 382 -8.60 2.75 11.08
CA ASP A 382 -8.97 4.12 11.42
C ASP A 382 -10.42 4.19 11.90
N GLU A 383 -11.36 3.77 11.06
CA GLU A 383 -12.80 3.91 11.28
C GLU A 383 -13.35 3.01 12.40
N ARG A 384 -12.76 1.83 12.58
CA ARG A 384 -13.28 0.79 13.50
C ARG A 384 -12.48 0.65 14.79
N CYS A 385 -11.30 1.29 14.88
CA CYS A 385 -10.46 1.22 16.06
C CYS A 385 -9.94 2.60 16.48
N ALA A 386 -9.11 3.26 15.63
CA ALA A 386 -8.35 4.44 16.03
C ALA A 386 -9.24 5.62 16.46
N VAL A 387 -10.31 5.90 15.74
CA VAL A 387 -11.30 6.96 16.09
C VAL A 387 -11.87 6.74 17.49
N GLY A 388 -12.12 5.51 17.86
CA GLY A 388 -12.75 5.13 19.14
C GLY A 388 -11.78 4.78 20.27
N ILE A 389 -10.50 5.05 20.14
CA ILE A 389 -9.52 4.93 21.25
C ILE A 389 -9.84 5.97 22.31
N GLU A 390 -10.10 5.54 23.54
CA GLU A 390 -10.36 6.41 24.70
C GLU A 390 -9.46 6.03 25.87
N PRO A 391 -8.97 7.01 26.66
CA PRO A 391 -8.18 6.74 27.85
C PRO A 391 -9.02 6.11 28.98
N ASN A 392 -8.46 5.14 29.66
CA ASN A 392 -9.01 4.63 30.91
C ASN A 392 -8.33 5.34 32.08
N HIS A 393 -8.90 6.47 32.49
CA HIS A 393 -8.32 7.34 33.50
C HIS A 393 -8.05 6.62 34.83
N GLU A 394 -8.97 5.81 35.29
CA GLU A 394 -8.84 5.05 36.55
C GLU A 394 -7.59 4.14 36.51
N GLN A 395 -7.41 3.40 35.41
CA GLN A 395 -6.30 2.47 35.30
C GLN A 395 -4.95 3.21 35.08
N ILE A 396 -4.98 4.30 34.32
CA ILE A 396 -3.81 5.16 34.12
C ILE A 396 -3.34 5.75 35.44
N GLU A 397 -4.25 6.34 36.23
CA GLU A 397 -3.95 6.93 37.53
C GLU A 397 -3.44 5.90 38.53
N LYS A 398 -4.07 4.73 38.57
CA LYS A 398 -3.63 3.61 39.43
C LYS A 398 -2.17 3.23 39.12
N TYR A 399 -1.84 2.96 37.85
CA TYR A 399 -0.47 2.57 37.47
C TYR A 399 0.53 3.67 37.71
N LEU A 400 0.15 4.94 37.52
CA LEU A 400 1.02 6.06 37.76
C LEU A 400 1.39 6.14 39.26
N ASN A 401 0.42 5.98 40.17
CA ASN A 401 0.60 6.01 41.60
C ASN A 401 1.37 4.78 42.11
N ASP A 402 1.19 3.61 41.51
CA ASP A 402 1.88 2.37 41.91
C ASP A 402 3.33 2.30 41.38
N SER A 403 3.71 3.17 40.45
CA SER A 403 5.01 3.09 39.76
C SER A 403 6.17 3.45 40.66
N LEU A 404 7.10 2.51 40.84
CA LEU A 404 8.38 2.79 41.57
C LEU A 404 9.32 3.67 40.75
N MET A 405 9.11 3.89 39.48
CA MET A 405 9.98 4.70 38.59
C MET A 405 9.81 6.19 38.82
N LEU A 406 8.78 6.63 39.55
CA LEU A 406 8.64 8.01 40.04
C LEU A 406 9.79 8.44 40.98
N VAL A 407 10.45 7.46 41.58
CA VAL A 407 11.65 7.71 42.39
C VAL A 407 12.76 8.46 41.64
N THR A 408 12.77 8.39 40.33
CA THR A 408 13.73 9.08 39.45
C THR A 408 13.69 10.61 39.66
N ALA A 409 12.52 11.18 40.01
CA ALA A 409 12.38 12.59 40.36
C ALA A 409 13.21 13.02 41.61
N LEU A 410 13.50 12.06 42.47
CA LEU A 410 14.26 12.32 43.70
C LEU A 410 15.79 12.37 43.48
N ASN A 411 16.30 11.86 42.37
CA ASN A 411 17.76 11.82 42.11
C ASN A 411 18.48 13.16 42.30
N PRO A 412 17.94 14.31 41.81
CA PRO A 412 18.58 15.61 42.01
C PRO A 412 18.60 16.07 43.45
N HIS A 413 17.73 15.56 44.34
CA HIS A 413 17.53 16.02 45.73
C HIS A 413 18.24 15.16 46.73
N ILE A 414 18.21 13.84 46.61
CA ILE A 414 18.77 12.90 47.59
C ILE A 414 19.87 12.00 47.03
N GLY A 415 20.17 12.11 45.73
CA GLY A 415 21.16 11.30 45.02
C GLY A 415 20.64 9.93 44.63
N TYR A 416 21.24 9.35 43.58
CA TYR A 416 20.84 8.07 42.99
C TYR A 416 20.79 6.89 43.98
N GLU A 417 21.79 6.79 44.86
CA GLU A 417 21.88 5.68 45.82
C GLU A 417 20.73 5.67 46.83
N ASN A 418 20.32 6.84 47.33
CA ASN A 418 19.20 6.95 48.26
C ASN A 418 17.86 6.71 47.55
N ALA A 419 17.72 7.21 46.33
CA ALA A 419 16.54 6.90 45.49
C ALA A 419 16.44 5.39 45.23
N ALA A 420 17.55 4.72 44.93
CA ALA A 420 17.59 3.28 44.74
C ALA A 420 17.20 2.47 45.98
N LYS A 421 17.64 2.96 47.19
CA LYS A 421 17.23 2.35 48.46
C LYS A 421 15.73 2.45 48.69
N ILE A 422 15.13 3.61 48.40
CA ILE A 422 13.67 3.80 48.51
C ILE A 422 12.94 2.84 47.60
N ALA A 423 13.29 2.81 46.29
CA ALA A 423 12.61 1.96 45.31
C ALA A 423 12.72 0.46 45.68
N LYS A 424 13.93 0.01 46.08
CA LYS A 424 14.14 -1.41 46.46
C LYS A 424 13.34 -1.79 47.67
N LYS A 425 13.35 -0.98 48.72
CA LYS A 425 12.62 -1.26 49.96
C LYS A 425 11.09 -1.19 49.72
N ALA A 426 10.64 -0.19 48.95
CA ALA A 426 9.23 -0.08 48.60
C ALA A 426 8.74 -1.33 47.86
N PHE A 427 9.55 -1.89 46.95
CA PHE A 427 9.25 -3.15 46.23
C PHE A 427 9.23 -4.35 47.20
N GLU A 428 10.25 -4.49 48.06
CA GLU A 428 10.36 -5.62 49.01
C GLU A 428 9.21 -5.65 50.03
N ASP A 429 8.79 -4.47 50.50
CA ASP A 429 7.77 -4.33 51.55
C ASP A 429 6.34 -4.14 50.98
N ASN A 430 6.20 -4.09 49.64
CA ASN A 430 4.94 -3.77 48.94
C ASN A 430 4.30 -2.47 49.47
N ALA A 431 5.16 -1.45 49.74
CA ALA A 431 4.80 -0.14 50.22
C ALA A 431 4.91 0.91 49.11
N THR A 432 4.37 2.12 49.35
CA THR A 432 4.51 3.23 48.42
C THR A 432 5.93 3.86 48.55
N LEU A 433 6.39 4.54 47.53
CA LEU A 433 7.63 5.30 47.56
C LEU A 433 7.63 6.36 48.66
N LYS A 434 6.48 7.02 48.86
CA LYS A 434 6.31 8.07 49.89
C LYS A 434 6.46 7.51 51.31
N GLU A 435 5.71 6.44 51.64
CA GLU A 435 5.81 5.79 52.93
C GLU A 435 7.23 5.32 53.21
N THR A 436 7.86 4.70 52.20
CA THR A 436 9.24 4.18 52.34
C THR A 436 10.28 5.30 52.51
N ALA A 437 10.12 6.42 51.78
CA ALA A 437 11.02 7.56 51.93
C ALA A 437 10.98 8.16 53.32
N VAL A 438 9.80 8.28 53.92
CA VAL A 438 9.58 8.77 55.29
C VAL A 438 10.11 7.78 56.33
N GLU A 439 9.82 6.48 56.17
CA GLU A 439 10.33 5.44 57.08
C GLU A 439 11.86 5.38 57.13
N LEU A 440 12.51 5.57 55.99
CA LEU A 440 13.97 5.62 55.89
C LEU A 440 14.56 6.95 56.42
N GLY A 441 13.74 7.92 56.80
CA GLY A 441 14.15 9.22 57.24
C GLY A 441 14.90 10.06 56.21
N LEU A 442 14.66 9.77 54.91
CA LEU A 442 15.33 10.45 53.81
C LEU A 442 14.57 11.68 53.32
N LEU A 443 13.25 11.73 53.52
CA LEU A 443 12.36 12.84 53.17
C LEU A 443 11.18 12.90 54.17
N THR A 444 10.62 14.09 54.35
CA THR A 444 9.29 14.27 54.92
C THR A 444 8.21 14.05 53.85
N GLU A 445 6.95 13.89 54.26
CA GLU A 445 5.81 13.76 53.30
C GLU A 445 5.73 15.02 52.42
N ASP A 446 5.86 16.21 53.00
CA ASP A 446 5.80 17.49 52.26
C ASP A 446 6.93 17.62 51.24
N GLU A 447 8.13 17.20 51.58
CA GLU A 447 9.30 17.21 50.69
C GLU A 447 9.09 16.22 49.56
N PHE A 448 8.53 15.02 49.81
CA PHE A 448 8.22 14.05 48.80
C PHE A 448 7.21 14.62 47.79
N ASP A 449 6.09 15.18 48.28
CA ASP A 449 5.05 15.77 47.43
C ASP A 449 5.55 17.02 46.66
N GLN A 450 6.54 17.72 47.20
CA GLN A 450 7.16 18.82 46.48
C GLN A 450 8.07 18.37 45.35
N TYR A 451 8.77 17.24 45.49
CA TYR A 451 9.78 16.78 44.53
C TYR A 451 9.21 15.78 43.49
N VAL A 452 8.22 14.97 43.85
CA VAL A 452 7.64 13.98 42.98
C VAL A 452 6.36 14.53 42.37
N LYS A 453 6.51 15.13 41.20
CA LYS A 453 5.42 15.66 40.38
C LYS A 453 5.47 15.00 38.99
N PRO A 454 4.68 13.96 38.74
CA PRO A 454 4.73 13.21 37.49
C PRO A 454 4.57 14.08 36.23
N GLU A 455 3.76 15.14 36.31
CA GLU A 455 3.55 16.10 35.23
C GLU A 455 4.83 16.86 34.84
N GLU A 456 5.70 17.14 35.79
CA GLU A 456 6.99 17.81 35.58
C GLU A 456 8.09 16.86 35.04
N MET A 457 7.81 15.55 35.00
CA MET A 457 8.73 14.52 34.49
C MET A 457 8.52 14.24 32.97
N THR A 458 7.55 14.86 32.35
CA THR A 458 7.16 14.59 30.96
C THR A 458 7.93 15.43 29.92
N HIS A 459 8.79 16.35 30.36
CA HIS A 459 9.56 17.24 29.48
C HIS A 459 10.87 17.68 30.13
N PRO A 460 11.86 18.15 29.36
CA PRO A 460 13.09 18.72 29.90
C PRO A 460 12.82 19.96 30.77
N LYS A 461 13.60 20.10 31.88
CA LYS A 461 13.59 21.28 32.75
C LYS A 461 14.66 22.26 32.33
#